data_1ded3ca0ce5e5943542ecb3f2bb02b35
#
_entry.id   1ded3ca0ce5e5943542ecb3f2bb02b35
#
_cell.length_a   1.000
_cell.length_b   1.000
_cell.length_c   1.000
_cell.angle_alpha   90.00
_cell.angle_beta   90.00
_cell.angle_gamma   90.00
#
_symmetry.space_group_name_H-M   'P 1'
#
loop_
_entity.id
_entity.type
_entity.pdbx_description
1 polymer ?
#
loop_
_entity_poly.entity_id
_entity_poly.type
_entity_poly.pdbx_seq_one_letter_code
_entity_poly.pdbx_strand_id
1 'polypeptide(L)'
;MIQVGILGAAGLSGQELLQRLAGHPEAEVRVATSTKFQHQGIHEAFPFLPKSSLTFSGHDADLSECDVVFLAVPNKASLEYTPKLLEQGIRVIDLSGVYRIRDIKIFEESYALKHSSPELLQEAIFGLPEYFRSSLSDARLVANPGCYPTGALLGILPFGDLLESLLSLIHISEPTRRSM
;
A
#
# COMPACT_ATOMS: atom_id res chain seq x y z
N MET A 1 12.28 16.55 -7.31
CA MET A 1 11.46 15.40 -7.76
C MET A 1 11.45 14.43 -6.61
N ILE A 2 10.29 13.92 -6.21
CA ILE A 2 10.13 12.99 -5.08
C ILE A 2 10.71 11.63 -5.49
N GLN A 3 11.65 11.12 -4.71
CA GLN A 3 12.27 9.81 -4.95
C GLN A 3 11.42 8.70 -4.33
N VAL A 4 10.97 7.76 -5.13
CA VAL A 4 10.02 6.73 -4.76
C VAL A 4 10.66 5.36 -4.71
N GLY A 5 10.47 4.65 -3.59
CA GLY A 5 10.75 3.22 -3.47
C GLY A 5 9.46 2.39 -3.55
N ILE A 6 9.52 1.21 -4.19
CA ILE A 6 8.41 0.26 -4.23
C ILE A 6 8.91 -1.11 -3.79
N LEU A 7 8.53 -1.56 -2.61
CA LEU A 7 8.78 -2.92 -2.15
C LEU A 7 7.66 -3.83 -2.65
N GLY A 8 8.05 -4.93 -3.34
CA GLY A 8 7.09 -5.84 -3.97
C GLY A 8 6.58 -5.35 -5.33
N ALA A 9 7.42 -4.63 -6.08
CA ALA A 9 7.07 -3.98 -7.34
C ALA A 9 6.63 -4.94 -8.47
N ALA A 10 6.99 -6.23 -8.38
CA ALA A 10 6.57 -7.25 -9.34
C ALA A 10 5.17 -7.83 -9.08
N GLY A 11 4.54 -7.54 -7.94
CA GLY A 11 3.16 -7.90 -7.65
C GLY A 11 2.15 -7.02 -8.43
N LEU A 12 0.87 -7.42 -8.47
CA LEU A 12 -0.17 -6.67 -9.21
C LEU A 12 -0.23 -5.19 -8.81
N SER A 13 -0.27 -4.91 -7.50
CA SER A 13 -0.28 -3.52 -7.00
C SER A 13 1.01 -2.78 -7.32
N GLY A 14 2.16 -3.47 -7.26
CA GLY A 14 3.46 -2.88 -7.58
C GLY A 14 3.59 -2.53 -9.07
N GLN A 15 3.10 -3.39 -9.96
CA GLN A 15 3.07 -3.13 -11.40
C GLN A 15 2.17 -1.93 -11.73
N GLU A 16 1.01 -1.82 -11.08
CA GLU A 16 0.11 -0.67 -11.21
C GLU A 16 0.79 0.63 -10.74
N LEU A 17 1.53 0.59 -9.62
CA LEU A 17 2.34 1.73 -9.16
C LEU A 17 3.41 2.12 -10.18
N LEU A 18 4.16 1.15 -10.72
CA LEU A 18 5.15 1.41 -11.77
C LEU A 18 4.52 2.08 -12.98
N GLN A 19 3.35 1.62 -13.40
CA GLN A 19 2.63 2.19 -14.54
C GLN A 19 2.16 3.63 -14.27
N ARG A 20 1.60 3.90 -13.09
CA ARG A 20 1.08 5.23 -12.73
C ARG A 20 2.16 6.24 -12.45
N LEU A 21 3.28 5.81 -11.86
CA LEU A 21 4.42 6.68 -11.58
C LEU A 21 5.28 6.95 -12.81
N ALA A 22 5.20 6.11 -13.84
CA ALA A 22 5.88 6.37 -15.10
C ALA A 22 5.34 7.64 -15.75
N GLY A 23 6.17 8.66 -15.86
CA GLY A 23 5.75 9.97 -16.39
C GLY A 23 5.05 10.87 -15.38
N HIS A 24 5.05 10.55 -14.10
CA HIS A 24 4.56 11.47 -13.06
C HIS A 24 5.42 12.74 -13.02
N PRO A 25 4.82 13.95 -13.05
CA PRO A 25 5.59 15.19 -13.23
C PRO A 25 6.52 15.53 -12.06
N GLU A 26 6.22 15.02 -10.85
CA GLU A 26 6.94 15.38 -9.63
C GLU A 26 7.53 14.19 -8.86
N ALA A 27 7.36 12.96 -9.37
CA ALA A 27 7.86 11.77 -8.70
C ALA A 27 8.59 10.84 -9.69
N GLU A 28 9.65 10.19 -9.20
CA GLU A 28 10.44 9.24 -9.95
C GLU A 28 10.67 7.98 -9.13
N VAL A 29 10.45 6.82 -9.74
CA VAL A 29 10.76 5.53 -9.09
C VAL A 29 12.27 5.31 -9.12
N ARG A 30 12.88 5.28 -7.93
CA ARG A 30 14.31 5.08 -7.74
C ARG A 30 14.67 3.63 -7.47
N VAL A 31 13.85 2.96 -6.65
CA VAL A 31 14.05 1.56 -6.24
C VAL A 31 12.76 0.78 -6.45
N ALA A 32 12.86 -0.35 -7.12
CA ALA A 32 11.77 -1.30 -7.30
C ALA A 32 12.26 -2.69 -6.92
N THR A 33 11.65 -3.34 -5.91
CA THR A 33 12.14 -4.62 -5.42
C THR A 33 11.30 -5.81 -5.86
N SER A 34 11.97 -6.93 -6.09
CA SER A 34 11.34 -8.23 -6.34
C SER A 34 12.31 -9.37 -5.99
N THR A 35 11.84 -10.39 -5.29
CA THR A 35 12.64 -11.60 -5.08
C THR A 35 12.72 -12.47 -6.34
N LYS A 36 11.63 -12.51 -7.12
CA LYS A 36 11.53 -13.39 -8.30
C LYS A 36 12.30 -12.85 -9.51
N PHE A 37 12.33 -11.54 -9.69
CA PHE A 37 12.90 -10.87 -10.88
C PHE A 37 14.15 -10.04 -10.55
N GLN A 38 14.82 -10.35 -9.44
CA GLN A 38 16.04 -9.64 -9.03
C GLN A 38 17.06 -9.59 -10.16
N HIS A 39 17.63 -8.40 -10.39
CA HIS A 39 18.58 -8.08 -11.45
C HIS A 39 18.03 -8.09 -12.90
N GLN A 40 16.74 -8.35 -13.09
CA GLN A 40 16.11 -8.20 -14.42
C GLN A 40 15.60 -6.78 -14.64
N GLY A 41 15.68 -6.32 -15.89
CA GLY A 41 15.06 -5.07 -16.30
C GLY A 41 13.53 -5.12 -16.13
N ILE A 42 12.93 -4.05 -15.63
CA ILE A 42 11.48 -4.00 -15.40
C ILE A 42 10.71 -4.24 -16.71
N HIS A 43 11.13 -3.59 -17.80
CA HIS A 43 10.50 -3.74 -19.10
C HIS A 43 10.78 -5.11 -19.73
N GLU A 44 11.89 -5.76 -19.39
CA GLU A 44 12.20 -7.13 -19.82
C GLU A 44 11.25 -8.14 -19.14
N ALA A 45 11.07 -8.01 -17.82
CA ALA A 45 10.18 -8.86 -17.05
C ALA A 45 8.69 -8.62 -17.38
N PHE A 46 8.33 -7.37 -17.66
CA PHE A 46 6.96 -6.93 -17.93
C PHE A 46 6.91 -5.99 -19.15
N PRO A 47 6.89 -6.53 -20.40
CA PRO A 47 6.94 -5.72 -21.63
C PRO A 47 5.76 -4.77 -21.83
N PHE A 48 4.66 -4.96 -21.11
CA PHE A 48 3.49 -4.07 -21.13
C PHE A 48 3.64 -2.82 -20.26
N LEU A 49 4.64 -2.79 -19.35
CA LEU A 49 4.94 -1.59 -18.57
C LEU A 49 5.72 -0.57 -19.41
N PRO A 50 5.63 0.71 -19.07
CA PRO A 50 6.41 1.76 -19.73
C PRO A 50 7.90 1.43 -19.75
N LYS A 51 8.58 1.86 -20.81
CA LYS A 51 10.04 1.67 -20.92
C LYS A 51 10.74 2.38 -19.76
N SER A 52 11.59 1.65 -19.08
CA SER A 52 12.41 2.12 -17.97
C SER A 52 13.79 1.49 -18.04
N SER A 53 14.80 2.21 -17.61
CA SER A 53 16.15 1.68 -17.39
C SER A 53 16.31 0.99 -16.03
N LEU A 54 15.27 1.01 -15.17
CA LEU A 54 15.30 0.39 -13.87
C LEU A 54 15.35 -1.13 -13.97
N THR A 55 16.11 -1.72 -13.05
CA THR A 55 16.15 -3.16 -12.78
C THR A 55 15.54 -3.45 -11.43
N PHE A 56 14.98 -4.63 -11.26
CA PHE A 56 14.51 -5.07 -9.95
C PHE A 56 15.69 -5.35 -9.02
N SER A 57 15.64 -4.79 -7.82
CA SER A 57 16.56 -5.07 -6.72
C SER A 57 15.99 -6.13 -5.78
N GLY A 58 16.82 -6.68 -4.88
CA GLY A 58 16.35 -7.48 -3.74
C GLY A 58 15.64 -6.62 -2.70
N HIS A 59 14.99 -7.27 -1.74
CA HIS A 59 14.31 -6.56 -0.63
C HIS A 59 15.28 -5.98 0.41
N ASP A 60 16.57 -6.25 0.28
CA ASP A 60 17.69 -5.68 1.03
C ASP A 60 18.28 -4.41 0.38
N ALA A 61 17.66 -3.93 -0.71
CA ALA A 61 18.10 -2.73 -1.39
C ALA A 61 18.11 -1.51 -0.45
N ASP A 62 19.08 -0.64 -0.66
CA ASP A 62 19.18 0.64 0.05
C ASP A 62 18.03 1.56 -0.40
N LEU A 63 17.26 2.03 0.58
CA LEU A 63 16.12 2.94 0.40
C LEU A 63 16.39 4.33 0.96
N SER A 64 17.61 4.60 1.46
CA SER A 64 17.96 5.85 2.16
C SER A 64 17.80 7.10 1.30
N GLU A 65 17.87 6.97 -0.02
CA GLU A 65 17.63 8.08 -0.95
C GLU A 65 16.15 8.27 -1.33
N CYS A 66 15.23 7.46 -0.78
CA CYS A 66 13.82 7.58 -1.07
C CYS A 66 13.14 8.55 -0.10
N ASP A 67 12.31 9.45 -0.62
CA ASP A 67 11.45 10.32 0.17
C ASP A 67 10.21 9.59 0.66
N VAL A 68 9.72 8.63 -0.15
CA VAL A 68 8.54 7.83 0.13
C VAL A 68 8.70 6.40 -0.37
N VAL A 69 8.21 5.44 0.39
CA VAL A 69 8.22 4.02 0.03
C VAL A 69 6.80 3.46 0.05
N PHE A 70 6.40 2.84 -1.06
CA PHE A 70 5.19 2.04 -1.15
C PHE A 70 5.48 0.60 -0.73
N LEU A 71 4.70 0.07 0.20
CA LEU A 71 4.78 -1.32 0.63
C LEU A 71 3.69 -2.15 -0.06
N ALA A 72 4.01 -2.76 -1.18
CA ALA A 72 3.17 -3.72 -1.90
C ALA A 72 3.55 -5.17 -1.53
N VAL A 73 3.72 -5.43 -0.24
CA VAL A 73 4.22 -6.68 0.35
C VAL A 73 3.18 -7.31 1.28
N PRO A 74 3.33 -8.60 1.65
CA PRO A 74 2.45 -9.24 2.62
C PRO A 74 2.49 -8.58 4.01
N ASN A 75 1.40 -8.74 4.80
CA ASN A 75 1.23 -8.13 6.12
C ASN A 75 2.45 -8.28 7.04
N LYS A 76 3.04 -9.48 7.15
CA LYS A 76 4.22 -9.72 7.99
C LYS A 76 5.41 -8.86 7.58
N ALA A 77 5.67 -8.76 6.29
CA ALA A 77 6.76 -7.94 5.78
C ALA A 77 6.49 -6.44 6.01
N SER A 78 5.26 -5.98 5.83
CA SER A 78 4.90 -4.59 6.13
C SER A 78 5.13 -4.25 7.60
N LEU A 79 4.79 -5.14 8.55
CA LEU A 79 5.08 -4.96 9.98
C LEU A 79 6.58 -4.83 10.29
N GLU A 80 7.45 -5.44 9.48
CA GLU A 80 8.90 -5.37 9.67
C GLU A 80 9.52 -4.13 9.02
N TYR A 81 9.06 -3.75 7.82
CA TYR A 81 9.63 -2.64 7.06
C TYR A 81 9.15 -1.28 7.56
N THR A 82 7.87 -1.14 7.90
CA THR A 82 7.29 0.17 8.24
C THR A 82 8.02 0.87 9.38
N PRO A 83 8.27 0.25 10.57
CA PRO A 83 8.98 0.94 11.64
C PRO A 83 10.37 1.40 11.22
N LYS A 84 11.12 0.53 10.52
CA LYS A 84 12.49 0.81 10.09
C LYS A 84 12.56 2.00 9.13
N LEU A 85 11.62 2.10 8.19
CA LEU A 85 11.56 3.19 7.22
C LEU A 85 11.19 4.51 7.90
N LEU A 86 10.22 4.47 8.82
CA LEU A 86 9.82 5.66 9.58
C LEU A 86 10.94 6.17 10.51
N GLU A 87 11.74 5.28 11.10
CA GLU A 87 12.95 5.63 11.88
C GLU A 87 14.02 6.32 11.03
N GLN A 88 14.11 5.97 9.74
CA GLN A 88 15.00 6.63 8.78
C GLN A 88 14.43 7.95 8.24
N GLY A 89 13.24 8.36 8.69
CA GLY A 89 12.57 9.58 8.21
C GLY A 89 11.88 9.43 6.86
N ILE A 90 11.79 8.22 6.32
CA ILE A 90 11.14 7.92 5.05
C ILE A 90 9.63 7.80 5.26
N ARG A 91 8.83 8.45 4.42
CA ARG A 91 7.38 8.31 4.45
C ARG A 91 6.95 6.95 3.90
N VAL A 92 5.92 6.36 4.49
CA VAL A 92 5.44 5.03 4.10
C VAL A 92 3.99 5.09 3.64
N ILE A 93 3.72 4.49 2.47
CA ILE A 93 2.37 4.22 2.00
C ILE A 93 2.19 2.69 1.98
N ASP A 94 1.49 2.18 2.99
CA ASP A 94 1.27 0.75 3.16
C ASP A 94 0.02 0.27 2.42
N LEU A 95 0.20 -0.63 1.45
CA LEU A 95 -0.89 -1.25 0.70
C LEU A 95 -1.40 -2.54 1.36
N SER A 96 -0.75 -2.99 2.43
CA SER A 96 -1.19 -4.15 3.20
C SER A 96 -2.42 -3.83 4.09
N GLY A 97 -2.82 -4.78 4.91
CA GLY A 97 -3.95 -4.59 5.83
C GLY A 97 -3.55 -4.09 7.23
N VAL A 98 -2.25 -3.99 7.55
CA VAL A 98 -1.80 -3.95 8.95
C VAL A 98 -2.05 -2.65 9.68
N TYR A 99 -2.17 -1.53 8.98
CA TYR A 99 -2.39 -0.21 9.61
C TYR A 99 -3.80 0.35 9.40
N ARG A 100 -4.74 -0.43 8.83
CA ARG A 100 -6.09 0.03 8.49
C ARG A 100 -7.05 0.07 9.67
N ILE A 101 -6.86 -0.80 10.66
CA ILE A 101 -7.75 -0.98 11.81
C ILE A 101 -7.04 -0.47 13.06
N ARG A 102 -7.54 0.62 13.66
CA ARG A 102 -6.95 1.24 14.85
C ARG A 102 -7.08 0.40 16.13
N ASP A 103 -8.14 -0.38 16.24
CA ASP A 103 -8.34 -1.27 17.36
C ASP A 103 -7.50 -2.54 17.18
N ILE A 104 -6.51 -2.72 18.05
CA ILE A 104 -5.57 -3.84 17.99
C ILE A 104 -6.26 -5.20 18.15
N LYS A 105 -7.30 -5.30 18.98
CA LYS A 105 -8.01 -6.56 19.20
C LYS A 105 -8.78 -6.96 17.94
N ILE A 106 -9.49 -6.01 17.33
CA ILE A 106 -10.20 -6.23 16.07
C ILE A 106 -9.20 -6.58 14.96
N PHE A 107 -8.04 -5.92 14.93
CA PHE A 107 -6.99 -6.25 13.94
C PHE A 107 -6.50 -7.69 14.13
N GLU A 108 -6.10 -8.07 15.34
CA GLU A 108 -5.53 -9.40 15.63
C GLU A 108 -6.55 -10.53 15.38
N GLU A 109 -7.81 -10.31 15.70
CA GLU A 109 -8.90 -11.25 15.40
C GLU A 109 -9.15 -11.37 13.88
N SER A 110 -9.16 -10.24 13.15
CA SER A 110 -9.48 -10.22 11.72
C SER A 110 -8.37 -10.80 10.86
N TYR A 111 -7.10 -10.56 11.23
CA TYR A 111 -5.93 -10.97 10.43
C TYR A 111 -5.21 -12.20 10.98
N ALA A 112 -5.59 -12.71 12.16
CA ALA A 112 -4.89 -13.78 12.88
C ALA A 112 -3.38 -13.51 13.00
N LEU A 113 -3.01 -12.27 13.27
CA LEU A 113 -1.64 -11.77 13.28
C LEU A 113 -1.46 -10.81 14.46
N LYS A 114 -0.40 -10.99 15.26
CA LYS A 114 -0.02 -10.02 16.29
C LYS A 114 0.62 -8.78 15.67
N HIS A 115 0.20 -7.61 16.14
CA HIS A 115 0.75 -6.34 15.69
C HIS A 115 2.04 -6.02 16.46
N SER A 116 3.17 -5.85 15.76
CA SER A 116 4.48 -5.59 16.38
C SER A 116 4.70 -4.12 16.80
N SER A 117 3.91 -3.19 16.25
CA SER A 117 4.07 -1.73 16.47
C SER A 117 2.70 -1.09 16.63
N PRO A 118 1.96 -1.39 17.72
CA PRO A 118 0.58 -0.92 17.89
C PRO A 118 0.46 0.61 18.01
N GLU A 119 1.50 1.30 18.42
CA GLU A 119 1.58 2.77 18.47
C GLU A 119 1.39 3.40 17.08
N LEU A 120 1.89 2.76 16.04
CA LEU A 120 1.74 3.23 14.64
C LEU A 120 0.30 3.13 14.13
N LEU A 121 -0.56 2.31 14.73
CA LEU A 121 -1.99 2.26 14.38
C LEU A 121 -2.70 3.59 14.64
N GLN A 122 -2.24 4.36 15.64
CA GLN A 122 -2.83 5.66 15.96
C GLN A 122 -2.25 6.78 15.07
N GLU A 123 -1.01 6.62 14.61
CA GLU A 123 -0.33 7.56 13.72
C GLU A 123 -0.84 7.44 12.26
N ALA A 124 -1.17 6.22 11.83
CA ALA A 124 -1.54 5.95 10.45
C ALA A 124 -2.76 6.75 10.01
N ILE A 125 -2.63 7.47 8.89
CA ILE A 125 -3.73 8.17 8.25
C ILE A 125 -4.35 7.27 7.17
N PHE A 126 -5.66 7.17 7.18
CA PHE A 126 -6.38 6.36 6.18
C PHE A 126 -6.27 7.00 4.78
N GLY A 127 -5.77 6.24 3.82
CA GLY A 127 -5.37 6.70 2.50
C GLY A 127 -6.54 6.90 1.53
N LEU A 128 -7.54 7.70 1.90
CA LEU A 128 -8.66 8.09 1.05
C LEU A 128 -8.63 9.62 0.83
N PRO A 129 -7.91 10.11 -0.22
CA PRO A 129 -7.68 11.55 -0.41
C PRO A 129 -8.95 12.39 -0.57
N GLU A 130 -10.02 11.80 -1.04
CA GLU A 130 -11.33 12.44 -1.20
C GLU A 130 -11.88 12.97 0.12
N TYR A 131 -11.50 12.33 1.26
CA TYR A 131 -11.96 12.69 2.60
C TYR A 131 -10.85 13.18 3.53
N PHE A 132 -9.63 12.68 3.37
CA PHE A 132 -8.54 12.91 4.32
C PHE A 132 -7.37 13.70 3.72
N ARG A 133 -7.58 14.42 2.61
CA ARG A 133 -6.52 15.15 1.86
C ARG A 133 -5.65 16.04 2.76
N SER A 134 -6.26 16.81 3.65
CA SER A 134 -5.52 17.73 4.53
C SER A 134 -4.61 16.98 5.52
N SER A 135 -5.03 15.81 6.01
CA SER A 135 -4.24 14.99 6.93
C SER A 135 -3.16 14.18 6.21
N LEU A 136 -3.38 13.87 4.93
CA LEU A 136 -2.43 13.09 4.13
C LEU A 136 -1.19 13.88 3.74
N SER A 137 -1.27 15.21 3.60
CA SER A 137 -0.13 16.05 3.20
C SER A 137 1.06 15.92 4.15
N ASP A 138 0.79 15.80 5.45
CA ASP A 138 1.80 15.73 6.49
C ASP A 138 2.02 14.32 7.06
N ALA A 139 1.26 13.33 6.55
CA ALA A 139 1.31 11.97 7.04
C ALA A 139 2.69 11.33 6.80
N ARG A 140 3.27 10.74 7.84
CA ARG A 140 4.47 9.89 7.72
C ARG A 140 4.09 8.46 7.35
N LEU A 141 2.93 7.99 7.81
CA LEU A 141 2.39 6.67 7.54
C LEU A 141 0.97 6.77 6.98
N VAL A 142 0.78 6.25 5.78
CA VAL A 142 -0.52 6.17 5.12
C VAL A 142 -0.96 4.71 5.05
N ALA A 143 -2.11 4.39 5.64
CA ALA A 143 -2.77 3.10 5.51
C ALA A 143 -3.68 3.12 4.29
N ASN A 144 -3.19 2.62 3.15
CA ASN A 144 -3.97 2.60 1.92
C ASN A 144 -5.14 1.60 2.03
N PRO A 145 -6.40 2.02 1.78
CA PRO A 145 -7.55 1.12 1.89
C PRO A 145 -7.51 -0.02 0.87
N GLY A 146 -8.16 -1.12 1.20
CA GLY A 146 -8.40 -2.20 0.24
C GLY A 146 -9.41 -1.80 -0.84
N CYS A 147 -9.43 -2.52 -1.96
CA CYS A 147 -10.30 -2.21 -3.10
C CYS A 147 -11.79 -2.19 -2.75
N TYR A 148 -12.28 -3.16 -1.97
CA TYR A 148 -13.69 -3.20 -1.54
C TYR A 148 -14.06 -2.02 -0.62
N PRO A 149 -13.31 -1.74 0.48
CA PRO A 149 -13.59 -0.56 1.30
C PRO A 149 -13.52 0.75 0.51
N THR A 150 -12.56 0.91 -0.41
CA THR A 150 -12.47 2.11 -1.25
C THR A 150 -13.75 2.32 -2.06
N GLY A 151 -14.19 1.29 -2.81
CA GLY A 151 -15.40 1.39 -3.62
C GLY A 151 -16.65 1.64 -2.77
N ALA A 152 -16.79 0.93 -1.65
CA ALA A 152 -17.91 1.12 -0.73
C ALA A 152 -17.93 2.54 -0.14
N LEU A 153 -16.79 3.01 0.39
CA LEU A 153 -16.70 4.33 1.01
C LEU A 153 -16.98 5.46 0.02
N LEU A 154 -16.41 5.40 -1.18
CA LEU A 154 -16.66 6.42 -2.21
C LEU A 154 -18.13 6.46 -2.65
N GLY A 155 -18.83 5.32 -2.62
CA GLY A 155 -20.26 5.24 -2.90
C GLY A 155 -21.15 5.71 -1.75
N ILE A 156 -20.74 5.53 -0.50
CA ILE A 156 -21.56 5.74 0.68
C ILE A 156 -21.35 7.12 1.30
N LEU A 157 -20.09 7.55 1.43
CA LEU A 157 -19.74 8.76 2.18
C LEU A 157 -20.45 10.03 1.69
N PRO A 158 -20.72 10.23 0.39
CA PRO A 158 -21.48 11.39 -0.07
C PRO A 158 -22.91 11.46 0.50
N PHE A 159 -23.43 10.32 0.96
CA PHE A 159 -24.78 10.20 1.53
C PHE A 159 -24.77 9.93 3.04
N GLY A 160 -23.61 10.05 3.71
CA GLY A 160 -23.42 9.62 5.10
C GLY A 160 -24.50 10.11 6.06
N ASP A 161 -24.88 11.39 5.97
CA ASP A 161 -25.89 12.00 6.83
C ASP A 161 -27.33 11.53 6.52
N LEU A 162 -27.56 10.86 5.40
CA LEU A 162 -28.85 10.36 4.94
C LEU A 162 -29.00 8.84 5.09
N LEU A 163 -27.94 8.14 5.51
CA LEU A 163 -27.93 6.69 5.62
C LEU A 163 -28.57 6.23 6.92
N GLU A 164 -29.69 5.49 6.81
CA GLU A 164 -30.32 4.81 7.94
C GLU A 164 -29.79 3.40 8.15
N SER A 165 -29.42 2.70 7.05
CA SER A 165 -28.89 1.34 7.12
C SER A 165 -28.00 1.01 5.92
N LEU A 166 -27.08 0.07 6.12
CA LEU A 166 -26.19 -0.46 5.08
C LEU A 166 -26.16 -1.98 5.16
N LEU A 167 -26.44 -2.65 4.03
CA LEU A 167 -26.34 -4.10 3.90
C LEU A 167 -25.14 -4.49 3.03
N SER A 168 -24.20 -5.26 3.62
CA SER A 168 -23.07 -5.83 2.88
C SER A 168 -23.37 -7.27 2.45
N LEU A 169 -23.23 -7.55 1.15
CA LEU A 169 -23.46 -8.87 0.55
C LEU A 169 -22.16 -9.64 0.33
N ILE A 170 -21.06 -9.25 0.97
CA ILE A 170 -19.74 -9.88 0.79
C ILE A 170 -19.75 -11.38 1.07
N HIS A 171 -20.59 -11.84 1.97
CA HIS A 171 -20.72 -13.27 2.30
C HIS A 171 -21.30 -14.12 1.16
N ILE A 172 -21.95 -13.52 0.18
CA ILE A 172 -22.52 -14.21 -0.99
C ILE A 172 -21.45 -14.51 -2.03
N SER A 173 -20.38 -13.71 -2.12
CA SER A 173 -19.32 -13.88 -3.11
C SER A 173 -18.19 -14.80 -2.66
N GLU A 174 -18.01 -15.02 -1.36
CA GLU A 174 -16.90 -15.79 -0.82
C GLU A 174 -16.97 -17.30 -1.10
N PRO A 175 -18.12 -17.97 -1.04
CA PRO A 175 -18.22 -19.39 -1.43
C PRO A 175 -17.81 -19.64 -2.88
N THR A 176 -18.06 -18.70 -3.77
CA THR A 176 -17.72 -18.83 -5.20
C THR A 176 -16.22 -18.73 -5.46
N ARG A 177 -15.48 -18.03 -4.63
CA ARG A 177 -14.00 -17.93 -4.73
C ARG A 177 -13.29 -19.21 -4.25
N ARG A 178 -13.89 -19.94 -3.30
CA ARG A 178 -13.32 -21.19 -2.77
C ARG A 178 -13.55 -22.40 -3.68
N SER A 179 -14.46 -22.30 -4.62
CA SER A 179 -14.78 -23.37 -5.57
C SER A 179 -14.01 -23.23 -6.90
N MET A 180 -13.20 -22.22 -7.07
CA MET A 180 -12.28 -22.03 -8.19
C MET A 180 -10.83 -22.30 -7.76
#